data_3840bf912922162847dbb037ea638373
#
_entry.id   3840bf912922162847dbb037ea638373
#
_cell.length_a   1.000
_cell.length_b   1.000
_cell.length_c   1.000
_cell.angle_alpha   90.00
_cell.angle_beta   90.00
_cell.angle_gamma   90.00
#
_symmetry.space_group_name_H-M   'P 1'
#
loop_
_entity.id
_entity.type
_entity.pdbx_description
1 polymer ?
#
loop_
_entity_poly.entity_id
_entity_poly.type
_entity_poly.pdbx_seq_one_letter_code
_entity_poly.pdbx_strand_id
1 'polypeptide(L)'
;MLVGSRFKLFCVLAVSLLSGCNRGGGRSQEIAYISVPQAFLRDQVAAVYSKTGTVKNGEAVRVLGRERRFAHVRTSDGAEGWIEQRFLISKQTYEEFQKLARDSQNDPVQSTGVTRNSTNLHLEPNREAEHLYQLDQGAKISILKRATSEKVLPGNTKPVIAEAQRRAKPIMPPMEDWWLARDSQGHVGWVLARMVDVDVPLEIAQYAEGQRIVAAFILNEVTDEDKKVPQYLVLLSENKDGMPYDYNAIRVFTWNVRRHRYETAYRERNLDGILPVTVSKENFNKEGELPVFVIRVKDDDGNVTERKYKLATPLVKRVLAPGEEPPPRSKRSRRR
;
A
#
# COMPACT_ATOMS: atom_id res chain seq x y z
N MET A 1 4.79 40.04 92.52
CA MET A 1 6.17 39.57 92.49
C MET A 1 6.50 39.30 91.04
N LEU A 2 7.18 40.23 90.43
CA LEU A 2 8.57 40.22 90.01
C LEU A 2 8.75 39.31 88.72
N VAL A 3 8.96 40.01 87.67
CA VAL A 3 10.19 40.35 86.92
C VAL A 3 10.43 39.28 85.82
N GLY A 4 10.67 39.56 84.61
CA GLY A 4 11.33 40.65 83.94
C GLY A 4 11.52 40.33 82.46
N SER A 5 11.45 41.38 81.79
CA SER A 5 11.88 41.59 80.40
C SER A 5 13.19 40.93 79.98
N ARG A 6 13.26 40.49 78.75
CA ARG A 6 14.43 40.77 77.88
C ARG A 6 14.13 40.51 76.43
N PHE A 7 13.97 41.59 75.71
CA PHE A 7 14.02 41.72 74.27
C PHE A 7 15.34 41.21 73.73
N LYS A 8 15.33 40.23 72.87
CA LYS A 8 16.46 39.92 72.00
C LYS A 8 16.06 40.10 70.56
N LEU A 9 16.53 41.19 70.03
CA LEU A 9 16.56 41.56 68.64
C LEU A 9 17.35 40.53 67.85
N PHE A 10 16.70 39.72 67.04
CA PHE A 10 17.36 38.80 66.13
C PHE A 10 17.31 39.38 64.70
N CYS A 11 18.45 39.89 64.26
CA CYS A 11 18.69 40.28 62.89
C CYS A 11 18.54 39.02 62.00
N VAL A 12 17.45 38.94 61.25
CA VAL A 12 17.30 37.96 60.17
C VAL A 12 17.98 38.50 58.92
N LEU A 13 19.19 37.98 58.69
CA LEU A 13 19.93 38.21 57.48
C LEU A 13 19.21 37.49 56.32
N ALA A 14 18.51 38.28 55.48
CA ALA A 14 17.86 37.78 54.28
C ALA A 14 18.94 37.45 53.26
N VAL A 15 19.33 36.16 53.17
CA VAL A 15 20.11 35.62 52.06
C VAL A 15 19.18 35.42 50.90
N SER A 16 19.17 36.36 49.98
CA SER A 16 18.48 36.29 48.69
C SER A 16 19.21 35.24 47.86
N LEU A 17 18.75 34.00 47.89
CA LEU A 17 19.12 32.98 46.94
C LEU A 17 18.58 33.37 45.55
N LEU A 18 19.42 34.00 44.77
CA LEU A 18 19.21 34.13 43.32
C LEU A 18 19.23 32.72 42.72
N SER A 19 18.09 32.05 42.76
CA SER A 19 17.83 30.88 41.95
C SER A 19 17.80 31.35 40.48
N GLY A 20 18.95 31.44 39.90
CA GLY A 20 19.10 31.54 38.46
C GLY A 20 18.38 30.38 37.80
N CYS A 21 17.13 30.60 37.35
CA CYS A 21 16.48 29.71 36.41
C CYS A 21 17.36 29.64 35.17
N ASN A 22 18.26 28.70 35.13
CA ASN A 22 18.91 28.27 33.91
C ASN A 22 17.82 27.64 33.03
N ARG A 23 17.06 28.51 32.35
CA ARG A 23 16.21 28.11 31.20
C ARG A 23 17.13 27.74 30.05
N GLY A 24 17.97 26.76 30.26
CA GLY A 24 18.50 25.93 29.22
C GLY A 24 17.32 25.14 28.67
N GLY A 25 16.50 25.77 27.86
CA GLY A 25 15.53 25.07 27.01
C GLY A 25 16.35 24.11 26.17
N GLY A 26 16.46 22.86 26.61
CA GLY A 26 16.97 21.80 25.79
C GLY A 26 16.06 21.79 24.55
N ARG A 27 16.51 22.43 23.46
CA ARG A 27 15.91 22.21 22.16
C ARG A 27 15.96 20.71 21.99
N SER A 28 14.78 20.06 22.06
CA SER A 28 14.69 18.64 21.71
C SER A 28 15.34 18.52 20.35
N GLN A 29 16.43 17.77 20.30
CA GLN A 29 17.22 17.67 19.07
C GLN A 29 16.30 17.03 18.03
N GLU A 30 15.95 17.79 17.01
CA GLU A 30 15.11 17.32 15.93
C GLU A 30 15.81 16.17 15.20
N ILE A 31 15.15 15.00 15.15
CA ILE A 31 15.60 13.85 14.36
C ILE A 31 14.78 13.83 13.07
N ALA A 32 15.47 13.67 11.96
CA ALA A 32 14.89 13.45 10.64
C ALA A 32 15.47 12.18 10.01
N TYR A 33 14.82 11.70 8.96
CA TYR A 33 15.22 10.49 8.25
C TYR A 33 15.41 10.78 6.77
N ILE A 34 16.37 10.09 6.14
CA ILE A 34 16.68 10.27 4.72
C ILE A 34 15.64 9.55 3.87
N SER A 35 15.00 10.28 2.96
CA SER A 35 13.94 9.77 2.08
C SER A 35 14.39 9.43 0.66
N VAL A 36 15.66 9.61 0.34
CA VAL A 36 16.25 9.29 -0.97
C VAL A 36 17.22 8.13 -0.87
N PRO A 37 17.48 7.36 -1.93
CA PRO A 37 18.36 6.19 -1.88
C PRO A 37 19.75 6.50 -1.32
N GLN A 38 20.30 7.63 -1.78
CA GLN A 38 21.59 8.13 -1.33
C GLN A 38 21.68 9.64 -1.53
N ALA A 39 22.31 10.35 -0.59
CA ALA A 39 22.65 11.76 -0.72
C ALA A 39 24.04 12.04 -0.16
N PHE A 40 24.61 13.16 -0.60
CA PHE A 40 25.89 13.64 -0.10
C PHE A 40 25.68 14.81 0.86
N LEU A 41 26.40 14.78 1.97
CA LEU A 41 26.54 15.92 2.84
C LEU A 41 27.57 16.89 2.24
N ARG A 42 27.28 18.18 2.31
CA ARG A 42 28.09 19.29 1.77
C ARG A 42 28.69 20.07 2.92
N ASP A 43 29.91 20.56 2.74
CA ASP A 43 30.57 21.45 3.70
C ASP A 43 29.89 22.81 3.83
N GLN A 44 29.22 23.28 2.75
CA GLN A 44 28.59 24.58 2.69
C GLN A 44 27.38 24.63 1.77
N VAL A 45 26.53 25.67 1.96
CA VAL A 45 25.36 25.97 1.13
C VAL A 45 25.79 26.84 -0.06
N ALA A 46 26.50 26.25 -1.00
CA ALA A 46 27.01 26.96 -2.20
C ALA A 46 26.85 26.07 -3.44
N ALA A 47 27.04 26.70 -4.62
CA ALA A 47 27.04 25.95 -5.89
C ALA A 47 28.29 25.06 -6.01
N VAL A 48 29.42 25.52 -5.49
CA VAL A 48 30.64 24.73 -5.37
C VAL A 48 30.80 24.33 -3.92
N TYR A 49 30.96 23.04 -3.64
CA TYR A 49 31.04 22.45 -2.32
C TYR A 49 31.93 21.21 -2.34
N SER A 50 32.48 20.89 -1.17
CA SER A 50 33.14 19.62 -0.93
C SER A 50 32.19 18.62 -0.25
N LYS A 51 32.35 17.35 -0.57
CA LYS A 51 31.59 16.26 0.06
C LYS A 51 32.19 15.93 1.43
N THR A 52 31.41 16.04 2.50
CA THR A 52 31.82 15.72 3.87
C THR A 52 31.36 14.35 4.33
N GLY A 53 30.33 13.77 3.69
CA GLY A 53 29.80 12.48 4.04
C GLY A 53 28.79 11.97 3.03
N THR A 54 28.32 10.75 3.25
CA THR A 54 27.25 10.11 2.46
C THR A 54 26.23 9.53 3.42
N VAL A 55 24.95 9.75 3.13
CA VAL A 55 23.82 9.20 3.87
C VAL A 55 22.94 8.36 2.97
N LYS A 56 22.25 7.37 3.54
CA LYS A 56 21.43 6.40 2.81
C LYS A 56 19.96 6.48 3.26
N ASN A 57 19.09 5.93 2.44
CA ASN A 57 17.66 5.85 2.74
C ASN A 57 17.40 5.24 4.13
N GLY A 58 16.46 5.84 4.87
CA GLY A 58 16.07 5.41 6.21
C GLY A 58 17.07 5.74 7.32
N GLU A 59 18.23 6.33 6.99
CA GLU A 59 19.22 6.73 8.00
C GLU A 59 18.71 7.92 8.82
N ALA A 60 18.84 7.80 10.15
CA ALA A 60 18.46 8.86 11.07
C ALA A 60 19.57 9.90 11.16
N VAL A 61 19.22 11.15 11.04
CA VAL A 61 20.14 12.29 11.19
C VAL A 61 19.58 13.28 12.20
N ARG A 62 20.49 13.93 12.94
CA ARG A 62 20.14 15.01 13.87
C ARG A 62 20.22 16.34 13.15
N VAL A 63 19.11 17.08 13.12
CA VAL A 63 19.06 18.42 12.52
C VAL A 63 19.67 19.42 13.52
N LEU A 64 20.74 20.08 13.10
CA LEU A 64 21.47 21.10 13.87
C LEU A 64 20.97 22.51 13.55
N GLY A 65 20.50 22.73 12.30
CA GLY A 65 20.02 24.01 11.85
C GLY A 65 19.43 23.94 10.44
N ARG A 66 18.82 25.02 9.99
CA ARG A 66 18.21 25.12 8.66
C ARG A 66 18.58 26.45 8.02
N GLU A 67 18.92 26.41 6.74
CA GLU A 67 19.20 27.60 5.96
C GLU A 67 18.61 27.45 4.56
N ARG A 68 17.67 28.34 4.20
CA ARG A 68 16.96 28.31 2.91
C ARG A 68 16.36 26.91 2.66
N ARG A 69 16.83 26.21 1.61
CA ARG A 69 16.39 24.86 1.24
C ARG A 69 17.26 23.74 1.81
N PHE A 70 18.24 24.08 2.65
CA PHE A 70 19.16 23.10 3.24
C PHE A 70 18.96 22.96 4.74
N ALA A 71 19.26 21.77 5.25
CA ALA A 71 19.40 21.48 6.67
C ALA A 71 20.86 21.10 6.97
N HIS A 72 21.41 21.66 8.03
CA HIS A 72 22.67 21.21 8.61
C HIS A 72 22.37 20.01 9.50
N VAL A 73 22.98 18.89 9.21
CA VAL A 73 22.69 17.63 9.89
C VAL A 73 23.96 16.97 10.42
N ARG A 74 23.80 16.11 11.43
CA ARG A 74 24.84 15.23 11.95
C ARG A 74 24.33 13.79 11.90
N THR A 75 25.12 12.92 11.31
CA THR A 75 24.88 11.47 11.25
C THR A 75 25.20 10.79 12.59
N SER A 76 24.85 9.52 12.73
CA SER A 76 25.15 8.73 13.95
C SER A 76 26.63 8.47 14.17
N ASP A 77 27.43 8.41 13.09
CA ASP A 77 28.89 8.26 13.09
C ASP A 77 29.65 9.58 13.32
N GLY A 78 28.89 10.70 13.42
CA GLY A 78 29.44 12.02 13.74
C GLY A 78 29.79 12.89 12.54
N ALA A 79 29.59 12.42 11.30
CA ALA A 79 29.78 13.25 10.12
C ALA A 79 28.73 14.38 10.07
N GLU A 80 29.19 15.59 9.76
CA GLU A 80 28.34 16.77 9.67
C GLU A 80 28.36 17.36 8.25
N GLY A 81 27.24 17.98 7.89
CA GLY A 81 27.15 18.72 6.63
C GLY A 81 25.75 19.15 6.29
N TRP A 82 25.65 19.83 5.16
CA TRP A 82 24.39 20.36 4.61
C TRP A 82 23.77 19.40 3.64
N ILE A 83 22.46 19.18 3.76
CA ILE A 83 21.64 18.36 2.88
C ILE A 83 20.37 19.11 2.48
N GLU A 84 19.82 18.84 1.31
CA GLU A 84 18.56 19.46 0.89
C GLU A 84 17.41 18.99 1.78
N GLN A 85 16.58 19.92 2.28
CA GLN A 85 15.47 19.61 3.20
C GLN A 85 14.45 18.65 2.57
N ARG A 86 14.26 18.67 1.25
CA ARG A 86 13.36 17.75 0.54
C ARG A 86 13.79 16.27 0.59
N PHE A 87 15.01 16.00 1.03
CA PHE A 87 15.52 14.63 1.22
C PHE A 87 15.32 14.13 2.64
N LEU A 88 14.65 14.94 3.48
CA LEU A 88 14.39 14.63 4.87
C LEU A 88 12.89 14.47 5.11
N ILE A 89 12.53 13.44 5.86
CA ILE A 89 11.20 13.30 6.45
C ILE A 89 11.29 13.42 7.96
N SER A 90 10.18 13.78 8.59
CA SER A 90 10.08 13.89 10.03
C SER A 90 10.15 12.51 10.70
N LYS A 91 10.50 12.48 11.99
CA LYS A 91 10.39 11.28 12.81
C LYS A 91 8.96 10.73 12.82
N GLN A 92 7.96 11.61 12.89
CA GLN A 92 6.55 11.21 12.86
C GLN A 92 6.22 10.47 11.57
N THR A 93 6.55 11.03 10.41
CA THR A 93 6.32 10.40 9.10
C THR A 93 7.02 9.03 9.00
N TYR A 94 8.26 8.93 9.52
CA TYR A 94 8.96 7.64 9.58
C TYR A 94 8.22 6.61 10.44
N GLU A 95 7.74 7.01 11.61
CA GLU A 95 6.96 6.13 12.51
C GLU A 95 5.63 5.69 11.89
N GLU A 96 5.00 6.54 11.10
CA GLU A 96 3.79 6.23 10.33
C GLU A 96 4.06 5.17 9.25
N PHE A 97 5.20 5.24 8.54
CA PHE A 97 5.61 4.17 7.63
C PHE A 97 5.86 2.85 8.36
N GLN A 98 6.52 2.89 9.52
CA GLN A 98 6.73 1.70 10.34
C GLN A 98 5.40 1.11 10.83
N LYS A 99 4.45 1.98 11.17
CA LYS A 99 3.10 1.55 11.56
C LYS A 99 2.38 0.90 10.38
N LEU A 100 2.41 1.50 9.19
CA LEU A 100 1.80 0.94 7.98
C LEU A 100 2.36 -0.46 7.68
N ALA A 101 3.67 -0.65 7.82
CA ALA A 101 4.32 -1.94 7.61
C ALA A 101 3.85 -2.99 8.65
N ARG A 102 3.76 -2.62 9.93
CA ARG A 102 3.24 -3.51 10.99
C ARG A 102 1.77 -3.87 10.76
N ASP A 103 0.93 -2.88 10.49
CA ASP A 103 -0.51 -3.07 10.29
C ASP A 103 -0.80 -3.97 9.08
N SER A 104 0.08 -3.95 8.08
CA SER A 104 -0.04 -4.76 6.87
C SER A 104 0.74 -6.07 6.91
N GLN A 105 1.40 -6.40 8.03
CA GLN A 105 2.28 -7.57 8.13
C GLN A 105 1.59 -8.89 7.76
N ASN A 106 0.35 -9.04 8.20
CA ASN A 106 -0.47 -10.24 8.00
C ASN A 106 -1.42 -10.13 6.81
N ASP A 107 -1.36 -9.03 6.04
CA ASP A 107 -2.18 -8.91 4.83
C ASP A 107 -1.75 -9.97 3.80
N PRO A 108 -2.69 -10.75 3.28
CA PRO A 108 -2.37 -11.77 2.29
C PRO A 108 -1.93 -11.14 0.97
N VAL A 109 -0.88 -11.69 0.38
CA VAL A 109 -0.41 -11.28 -0.95
C VAL A 109 -1.47 -11.65 -1.97
N GLN A 110 -1.94 -10.66 -2.72
CA GLN A 110 -2.95 -10.84 -3.74
C GLN A 110 -2.35 -11.09 -5.12
N SER A 111 -1.22 -10.47 -5.39
CA SER A 111 -0.46 -10.67 -6.61
C SER A 111 0.99 -10.27 -6.37
N THR A 112 1.86 -10.63 -7.30
CA THR A 112 3.21 -10.09 -7.40
C THR A 112 3.33 -9.21 -8.64
N GLY A 113 4.37 -8.42 -8.70
CA GLY A 113 4.63 -7.57 -9.86
C GLY A 113 6.03 -6.99 -9.84
N VAL A 114 6.37 -6.31 -10.94
CA VAL A 114 7.64 -5.62 -11.09
C VAL A 114 7.41 -4.15 -11.43
N THR A 115 8.26 -3.28 -10.93
CA THR A 115 8.20 -1.85 -11.23
C THR A 115 8.69 -1.57 -12.66
N ARG A 116 7.93 -0.78 -13.42
CA ARG A 116 8.30 -0.37 -14.79
C ARG A 116 9.46 0.61 -14.82
N ASN A 117 9.49 1.51 -13.85
CA ASN A 117 10.51 2.53 -13.67
C ASN A 117 10.76 2.73 -12.18
N SER A 118 11.83 3.43 -11.83
CA SER A 118 12.03 3.85 -10.45
C SER A 118 10.83 4.64 -9.95
N THR A 119 10.30 4.26 -8.79
CA THR A 119 9.09 4.85 -8.22
C THR A 119 9.17 4.87 -6.70
N ASN A 120 8.44 5.79 -6.08
CA ASN A 120 8.41 5.91 -4.62
C ASN A 120 7.27 5.10 -4.01
N LEU A 121 7.51 4.62 -2.79
CA LEU A 121 6.46 4.15 -1.89
C LEU A 121 5.94 5.35 -1.08
N HIS A 122 4.66 5.67 -1.25
CA HIS A 122 3.99 6.76 -0.57
C HIS A 122 3.28 6.25 0.70
N LEU A 123 3.13 7.14 1.68
CA LEU A 123 2.40 6.83 2.91
C LEU A 123 0.90 6.64 2.67
N GLU A 124 0.34 7.41 1.75
CA GLU A 124 -1.06 7.39 1.33
C GLU A 124 -1.17 7.22 -0.19
N PRO A 125 -2.32 6.75 -0.72
CA PRO A 125 -2.54 6.61 -2.16
C PRO A 125 -2.76 7.96 -2.84
N ASN A 126 -1.75 8.83 -2.75
CA ASN A 126 -1.76 10.19 -3.28
C ASN A 126 -0.36 10.57 -3.76
N ARG A 127 -0.26 11.29 -4.89
CA ARG A 127 1.02 11.76 -5.46
C ARG A 127 1.73 12.79 -4.61
N GLU A 128 1.01 13.57 -3.84
CA GLU A 128 1.53 14.62 -2.95
C GLU A 128 1.85 14.08 -1.54
N ALA A 129 1.48 12.82 -1.26
CA ALA A 129 1.77 12.20 0.02
C ALA A 129 3.27 12.02 0.22
N GLU A 130 3.68 12.11 1.48
CA GLU A 130 5.06 11.84 1.88
C GLU A 130 5.50 10.45 1.40
N HIS A 131 6.77 10.34 1.01
CA HIS A 131 7.38 9.09 0.59
C HIS A 131 8.71 8.88 1.32
N LEU A 132 9.03 7.62 1.60
CA LEU A 132 10.27 7.27 2.30
C LEU A 132 11.17 6.38 1.43
N TYR A 133 10.60 5.33 0.84
CA TYR A 133 11.38 4.35 0.12
C TYR A 133 11.23 4.55 -1.38
N GLN A 134 12.30 4.35 -2.12
CA GLN A 134 12.31 4.35 -3.57
C GLN A 134 12.62 2.93 -4.06
N LEU A 135 11.77 2.44 -4.95
CA LEU A 135 11.96 1.18 -5.67
C LEU A 135 12.67 1.45 -6.99
N ASP A 136 13.66 0.66 -7.30
CA ASP A 136 14.33 0.71 -8.59
C ASP A 136 13.45 0.13 -9.71
N GLN A 137 13.79 0.41 -10.97
CA GLN A 137 13.18 -0.26 -12.11
C GLN A 137 13.43 -1.77 -12.03
N GLY A 138 12.40 -2.56 -12.28
CA GLY A 138 12.48 -4.03 -12.21
C GLY A 138 12.44 -4.60 -10.78
N ALA A 139 12.22 -3.76 -9.75
CA ALA A 139 12.06 -4.24 -8.38
C ALA A 139 10.82 -5.11 -8.26
N LYS A 140 10.99 -6.29 -7.64
CA LYS A 140 9.87 -7.21 -7.34
C LYS A 140 9.12 -6.73 -6.10
N ILE A 141 7.81 -6.73 -6.18
CA ILE A 141 6.91 -6.33 -5.09
C ILE A 141 5.77 -7.32 -4.91
N SER A 142 5.28 -7.41 -3.69
CA SER A 142 4.02 -8.09 -3.35
C SER A 142 2.90 -7.08 -3.26
N ILE A 143 1.81 -7.29 -3.97
CA ILE A 143 0.62 -6.44 -3.97
C ILE A 143 -0.35 -6.97 -2.91
N LEU A 144 -0.78 -6.09 -1.99
CA LEU A 144 -1.61 -6.44 -0.83
C LEU A 144 -3.05 -5.94 -0.97
N LYS A 145 -3.22 -4.68 -1.36
CA LYS A 145 -4.53 -3.99 -1.44
C LYS A 145 -4.54 -3.03 -2.62
N ARG A 146 -5.75 -2.64 -3.03
CA ARG A 146 -5.97 -1.57 -3.99
C ARG A 146 -6.67 -0.38 -3.31
N ALA A 147 -6.33 0.82 -3.75
CA ALA A 147 -7.06 2.05 -3.45
C ALA A 147 -7.20 2.90 -4.71
N THR A 148 -8.13 3.84 -4.67
CA THR A 148 -8.30 4.85 -5.71
C THR A 148 -8.24 6.24 -5.10
N SER A 149 -7.66 7.18 -5.81
CA SER A 149 -7.66 8.60 -5.43
C SER A 149 -7.88 9.50 -6.62
N GLU A 150 -8.27 10.74 -6.35
CA GLU A 150 -8.35 11.74 -7.40
C GLU A 150 -6.95 12.03 -7.97
N LYS A 151 -6.88 12.11 -9.28
CA LYS A 151 -5.64 12.48 -9.96
C LYS A 151 -5.37 13.96 -9.77
N VAL A 152 -4.31 14.30 -9.03
CA VAL A 152 -3.82 15.66 -8.95
C VAL A 152 -3.21 16.07 -10.28
N LEU A 153 -3.82 17.06 -10.94
CA LEU A 153 -3.29 17.64 -12.18
C LEU A 153 -2.26 18.72 -11.83
N PRO A 154 -1.09 18.73 -12.47
CA PRO A 154 -0.12 19.81 -12.30
C PRO A 154 -0.72 21.12 -12.80
N GLY A 155 -0.70 22.14 -11.96
CA GLY A 155 -1.31 23.43 -12.24
C GLY A 155 -2.66 23.57 -11.60
N ASN A 156 -2.64 24.13 -10.42
CA ASN A 156 -3.80 24.39 -9.55
C ASN A 156 -4.72 25.43 -10.19
N THR A 157 -5.53 25.03 -11.14
CA THR A 157 -6.74 25.74 -11.46
C THR A 157 -7.81 25.17 -10.54
N LYS A 158 -7.99 25.78 -9.34
CA LYS A 158 -9.32 25.77 -8.74
C LYS A 158 -10.29 26.05 -9.87
N PRO A 159 -11.28 25.19 -10.13
CA PRO A 159 -12.21 25.49 -11.20
C PRO A 159 -12.81 26.85 -10.92
N VAL A 160 -12.46 27.85 -11.71
CA VAL A 160 -13.23 29.07 -11.82
C VAL A 160 -14.56 28.57 -12.32
N ILE A 161 -15.52 28.46 -11.41
CA ILE A 161 -16.90 28.11 -11.73
C ILE A 161 -17.43 29.29 -12.53
N ALA A 162 -17.15 29.31 -13.82
CA ALA A 162 -17.82 30.18 -14.75
C ALA A 162 -19.30 29.77 -14.72
N GLU A 163 -20.19 30.75 -14.59
CA GLU A 163 -21.64 30.59 -14.51
C GLU A 163 -22.25 29.72 -15.64
N ALA A 164 -21.51 29.51 -16.72
CA ALA A 164 -21.85 28.65 -17.83
C ALA A 164 -21.87 27.14 -17.52
N GLN A 165 -21.23 26.68 -16.43
CA GLN A 165 -21.13 25.24 -16.09
C GLN A 165 -22.30 24.73 -15.23
N ARG A 166 -23.25 25.54 -14.81
CA ARG A 166 -24.42 25.11 -14.04
C ARG A 166 -25.36 24.14 -14.76
N ARG A 167 -25.18 23.91 -16.07
CA ARG A 167 -25.98 22.96 -16.88
C ARG A 167 -25.19 21.74 -17.37
N ALA A 168 -23.90 21.63 -17.08
CA ALA A 168 -23.11 20.46 -17.44
C ALA A 168 -23.28 19.36 -16.38
N LYS A 169 -23.38 18.09 -16.81
CA LYS A 169 -23.27 16.95 -15.90
C LYS A 169 -22.01 17.11 -15.07
N PRO A 170 -22.03 16.74 -13.76
CA PRO A 170 -20.84 16.77 -12.93
C PRO A 170 -19.73 15.98 -13.63
N ILE A 171 -18.67 16.65 -14.04
CA ILE A 171 -17.49 15.98 -14.57
C ILE A 171 -16.81 15.37 -13.35
N MET A 172 -16.90 14.05 -13.20
CA MET A 172 -16.15 13.36 -12.15
C MET A 172 -14.66 13.59 -12.39
N PRO A 173 -13.88 13.91 -11.34
CA PRO A 173 -12.46 14.07 -11.49
C PRO A 173 -11.83 12.78 -12.01
N PRO A 174 -10.77 12.86 -12.81
CA PRO A 174 -10.04 11.67 -13.21
C PRO A 174 -9.46 10.98 -11.97
N MET A 175 -9.62 9.67 -11.90
CA MET A 175 -9.17 8.84 -10.80
C MET A 175 -7.88 8.11 -11.17
N GLU A 176 -7.11 7.71 -10.20
CA GLU A 176 -5.93 6.88 -10.33
C GLU A 176 -6.00 5.70 -9.37
N ASP A 177 -5.53 4.54 -9.84
CA ASP A 177 -5.41 3.33 -9.03
C ASP A 177 -4.04 3.25 -8.38
N TRP A 178 -4.02 2.77 -7.14
CA TRP A 178 -2.85 2.58 -6.31
C TRP A 178 -2.82 1.17 -5.74
N TRP A 179 -1.61 0.62 -5.64
CA TRP A 179 -1.36 -0.63 -4.95
C TRP A 179 -0.65 -0.40 -3.62
N LEU A 180 -1.16 -0.95 -2.53
CA LEU A 180 -0.37 -1.13 -1.33
C LEU A 180 0.60 -2.27 -1.61
N ALA A 181 1.88 -1.96 -1.64
CA ALA A 181 2.93 -2.88 -2.03
C ALA A 181 3.91 -3.10 -0.89
N ARG A 182 4.45 -4.32 -0.83
CA ARG A 182 5.55 -4.70 0.04
C ARG A 182 6.75 -5.09 -0.83
N ASP A 183 7.91 -4.51 -0.57
CA ASP A 183 9.15 -4.87 -1.25
C ASP A 183 9.82 -6.12 -0.64
N SER A 184 10.95 -6.53 -1.19
CA SER A 184 11.73 -7.68 -0.71
C SER A 184 12.41 -7.45 0.65
N GLN A 185 12.48 -6.21 1.12
CA GLN A 185 13.05 -5.82 2.42
C GLN A 185 11.97 -5.69 3.50
N GLY A 186 10.69 -5.81 3.13
CA GLY A 186 9.56 -5.68 4.04
C GLY A 186 9.03 -4.25 4.19
N HIS A 187 9.54 -3.29 3.43
CA HIS A 187 8.97 -1.95 3.40
C HIS A 187 7.60 -1.96 2.73
N VAL A 188 6.66 -1.22 3.31
CA VAL A 188 5.29 -1.13 2.80
C VAL A 188 4.95 0.31 2.48
N GLY A 189 4.27 0.51 1.37
CA GLY A 189 3.77 1.82 0.95
C GLY A 189 2.91 1.71 -0.30
N TRP A 190 2.28 2.82 -0.65
CA TRP A 190 1.43 2.94 -1.82
C TRP A 190 2.26 3.29 -3.06
N VAL A 191 2.05 2.54 -4.13
CA VAL A 191 2.65 2.78 -5.44
C VAL A 191 1.55 2.95 -6.49
N LEU A 192 1.75 3.88 -7.40
CA LEU A 192 0.80 4.13 -8.49
C LEU A 192 0.66 2.88 -9.37
N ALA A 193 -0.54 2.37 -9.56
CA ALA A 193 -0.79 1.06 -10.20
C ALA A 193 -0.17 0.97 -11.61
N ARG A 194 -0.20 2.04 -12.40
CA ARG A 194 0.40 2.08 -13.74
C ARG A 194 1.93 1.96 -13.77
N MET A 195 2.60 2.11 -12.61
CA MET A 195 4.05 1.96 -12.47
C MET A 195 4.46 0.51 -12.21
N VAL A 196 3.49 -0.41 -12.15
CA VAL A 196 3.70 -1.80 -11.83
C VAL A 196 3.14 -2.69 -12.93
N ASP A 197 3.97 -3.61 -13.42
CA ASP A 197 3.52 -4.74 -14.23
C ASP A 197 3.20 -5.90 -13.28
N VAL A 198 1.92 -6.24 -13.21
CA VAL A 198 1.44 -7.37 -12.42
C VAL A 198 1.89 -8.68 -13.08
N ASP A 199 2.44 -9.60 -12.30
CA ASP A 199 2.82 -10.92 -12.77
C ASP A 199 1.59 -11.71 -13.16
N VAL A 200 1.50 -12.03 -14.45
CA VAL A 200 0.42 -12.84 -15.01
C VAL A 200 1.03 -14.04 -15.72
N PRO A 201 0.59 -15.27 -15.39
CA PRO A 201 1.04 -16.45 -16.13
C PRO A 201 0.74 -16.28 -17.62
N LEU A 202 1.79 -16.41 -18.47
CA LEU A 202 1.68 -16.16 -19.92
C LEU A 202 0.64 -17.04 -20.59
N GLU A 203 0.51 -18.27 -20.13
CA GLU A 203 -0.43 -19.26 -20.65
C GLU A 203 -1.90 -18.86 -20.48
N ILE A 204 -2.22 -17.98 -19.51
CA ILE A 204 -3.58 -17.49 -19.29
C ILE A 204 -3.77 -16.02 -19.68
N ALA A 205 -2.69 -15.27 -19.90
CA ALA A 205 -2.75 -13.87 -20.27
C ALA A 205 -3.58 -13.61 -21.55
N GLN A 206 -3.46 -14.50 -22.54
CA GLN A 206 -4.22 -14.44 -23.80
C GLN A 206 -5.76 -14.51 -23.61
N TYR A 207 -6.22 -15.02 -22.47
CA TYR A 207 -7.66 -15.15 -22.18
C TYR A 207 -8.25 -13.94 -21.45
N ALA A 208 -7.49 -12.85 -21.28
CA ALA A 208 -7.97 -11.62 -20.63
C ALA A 208 -9.13 -10.95 -21.40
N GLU A 209 -9.22 -11.17 -22.72
CA GLU A 209 -10.34 -10.69 -23.58
C GLU A 209 -10.56 -9.16 -23.47
N GLY A 210 -9.46 -8.38 -23.40
CA GLY A 210 -9.49 -6.92 -23.27
C GLY A 210 -9.71 -6.40 -21.84
N GLN A 211 -9.87 -7.29 -20.87
CA GLN A 211 -9.91 -6.94 -19.44
C GLN A 211 -8.50 -6.91 -18.84
N ARG A 212 -8.33 -6.18 -17.77
CA ARG A 212 -7.11 -6.17 -16.95
C ARG A 212 -7.15 -7.36 -15.99
N ILE A 213 -6.10 -8.16 -15.96
CA ILE A 213 -5.91 -9.17 -14.93
C ILE A 213 -5.40 -8.46 -13.67
N VAL A 214 -6.13 -8.59 -12.59
CA VAL A 214 -5.82 -7.99 -11.27
C VAL A 214 -4.95 -8.92 -10.45
N ALA A 215 -5.29 -10.22 -10.47
CA ALA A 215 -4.56 -11.26 -9.77
C ALA A 215 -4.79 -12.62 -10.42
N ALA A 216 -3.83 -13.53 -10.23
CA ALA A 216 -3.93 -14.92 -10.62
C ALA A 216 -3.44 -15.81 -9.47
N PHE A 217 -4.28 -16.74 -9.02
CA PHE A 217 -3.97 -17.65 -7.92
C PHE A 217 -3.90 -19.09 -8.45
N ILE A 218 -2.87 -19.83 -8.07
CA ILE A 218 -2.80 -21.26 -8.30
C ILE A 218 -3.73 -21.94 -7.30
N LEU A 219 -4.72 -22.68 -7.81
CA LEU A 219 -5.65 -23.47 -6.99
C LEU A 219 -5.07 -24.84 -6.65
N ASN A 220 -4.60 -25.55 -7.67
CA ASN A 220 -3.90 -26.82 -7.58
C ASN A 220 -3.10 -27.06 -8.86
N GLU A 221 -2.45 -28.22 -8.94
CA GLU A 221 -1.76 -28.70 -10.13
C GLU A 221 -2.32 -30.04 -10.57
N VAL A 222 -2.34 -30.29 -11.87
CA VAL A 222 -2.63 -31.58 -12.46
C VAL A 222 -1.40 -32.11 -13.19
N THR A 223 -1.23 -33.42 -13.20
CA THR A 223 -0.13 -34.06 -13.93
C THR A 223 -0.56 -34.29 -15.36
N ASP A 224 0.23 -33.79 -16.31
CA ASP A 224 0.10 -34.07 -17.73
C ASP A 224 1.43 -34.60 -18.24
N GLU A 225 1.48 -35.88 -18.50
CA GLU A 225 2.73 -36.65 -18.73
C GLU A 225 3.71 -36.44 -17.56
N ASP A 226 4.89 -35.90 -17.81
CA ASP A 226 5.94 -35.63 -16.80
C ASP A 226 5.84 -34.18 -16.19
N LYS A 227 4.83 -33.42 -16.57
CA LYS A 227 4.70 -32.00 -16.16
C LYS A 227 3.57 -31.79 -15.16
N LYS A 228 3.83 -30.97 -14.17
CA LYS A 228 2.78 -30.41 -13.31
C LYS A 228 2.27 -29.11 -13.92
N VAL A 229 1.00 -29.07 -14.24
CA VAL A 229 0.34 -27.93 -14.86
C VAL A 229 -0.60 -27.27 -13.86
N PRO A 230 -0.38 -25.99 -13.50
CA PRO A 230 -1.21 -25.32 -12.53
C PRO A 230 -2.60 -25.00 -13.08
N GLN A 231 -3.60 -24.97 -12.20
CA GLN A 231 -4.96 -24.51 -12.49
C GLN A 231 -5.19 -23.19 -11.74
N TYR A 232 -5.85 -22.25 -12.38
CA TYR A 232 -5.86 -20.86 -11.91
C TYR A 232 -7.25 -20.34 -11.59
N LEU A 233 -7.34 -19.56 -10.50
CA LEU A 233 -8.37 -18.54 -10.32
C LEU A 233 -7.80 -17.21 -10.79
N VAL A 234 -8.51 -16.53 -11.67
CA VAL A 234 -8.12 -15.23 -12.23
C VAL A 234 -9.17 -14.18 -11.89
N LEU A 235 -8.73 -13.06 -11.34
CA LEU A 235 -9.55 -11.89 -11.09
C LEU A 235 -9.39 -10.90 -12.26
N LEU A 236 -10.50 -10.44 -12.78
CA LEU A 236 -10.56 -9.56 -13.94
C LEU A 236 -11.26 -8.25 -13.60
N SER A 237 -10.78 -7.16 -14.17
CA SER A 237 -11.40 -5.83 -14.05
C SER A 237 -11.45 -5.15 -15.41
N GLU A 238 -12.22 -4.08 -15.50
CA GLU A 238 -12.16 -3.20 -16.67
C GLU A 238 -10.76 -2.58 -16.79
N ASN A 239 -10.33 -2.32 -18.02
CA ASN A 239 -9.07 -1.65 -18.28
C ASN A 239 -9.21 -0.12 -18.13
N LYS A 240 -9.65 0.29 -16.94
CA LYS A 240 -9.92 1.68 -16.57
C LYS A 240 -9.59 1.87 -15.08
N ASP A 241 -9.03 3.03 -14.74
CA ASP A 241 -8.76 3.39 -13.35
C ASP A 241 -10.00 3.99 -12.67
N GLY A 242 -10.02 3.96 -11.34
CA GLY A 242 -11.07 4.58 -10.54
C GLY A 242 -12.37 3.79 -10.45
N MET A 243 -12.34 2.50 -10.76
CA MET A 243 -13.51 1.66 -10.59
C MET A 243 -13.85 1.47 -9.11
N PRO A 244 -15.16 1.42 -8.73
CA PRO A 244 -15.59 1.30 -7.33
C PRO A 244 -15.34 -0.08 -6.73
N TYR A 245 -14.87 -1.02 -7.52
CA TYR A 245 -14.52 -2.39 -7.16
C TYR A 245 -13.05 -2.68 -7.53
N ASP A 246 -12.47 -3.71 -6.95
CA ASP A 246 -11.13 -4.17 -7.29
C ASP A 246 -11.16 -5.11 -8.50
N TYR A 247 -12.20 -5.94 -8.60
CA TYR A 247 -12.47 -6.80 -9.75
C TYR A 247 -13.97 -6.95 -9.98
N ASN A 248 -14.38 -7.09 -11.25
CA ASN A 248 -15.78 -7.26 -11.63
C ASN A 248 -16.10 -8.63 -12.24
N ALA A 249 -15.10 -9.48 -12.38
CA ALA A 249 -15.28 -10.85 -12.82
C ALA A 249 -14.21 -11.77 -12.24
N ILE A 250 -14.61 -13.05 -12.11
CA ILE A 250 -13.68 -14.14 -11.83
C ILE A 250 -13.76 -15.18 -12.93
N ARG A 251 -12.65 -15.87 -13.16
CA ARG A 251 -12.55 -16.97 -14.12
C ARG A 251 -11.65 -18.06 -13.55
N VAL A 252 -12.12 -19.31 -13.60
CA VAL A 252 -11.31 -20.47 -13.23
C VAL A 252 -10.89 -21.21 -14.48
N PHE A 253 -9.59 -21.40 -14.61
CA PHE A 253 -8.98 -22.17 -15.70
C PHE A 253 -8.53 -23.52 -15.17
N THR A 254 -8.95 -24.59 -15.84
CA THR A 254 -8.51 -25.94 -15.60
C THR A 254 -7.79 -26.48 -16.83
N TRP A 255 -6.79 -27.33 -16.61
CA TRP A 255 -6.08 -27.97 -17.68
C TRP A 255 -6.82 -29.22 -18.18
N ASN A 256 -7.06 -29.28 -19.49
CA ASN A 256 -7.62 -30.47 -20.13
C ASN A 256 -6.49 -31.37 -20.64
N VAL A 257 -6.19 -32.45 -19.88
CA VAL A 257 -5.10 -33.40 -20.18
C VAL A 257 -5.28 -34.04 -21.55
N ARG A 258 -6.49 -34.28 -22.06
CA ARG A 258 -6.71 -34.91 -23.36
C ARG A 258 -6.42 -33.97 -24.55
N ARG A 259 -6.58 -32.64 -24.33
CA ARG A 259 -6.43 -31.63 -25.37
C ARG A 259 -5.19 -30.76 -25.18
N HIS A 260 -4.44 -30.99 -24.11
CA HIS A 260 -3.23 -30.25 -23.74
C HIS A 260 -3.41 -28.72 -23.80
N ARG A 261 -4.51 -28.24 -23.19
CA ARG A 261 -4.84 -26.81 -23.18
C ARG A 261 -5.67 -26.42 -21.97
N TYR A 262 -5.65 -25.12 -21.65
CA TYR A 262 -6.55 -24.55 -20.66
C TYR A 262 -7.98 -24.43 -21.19
N GLU A 263 -8.94 -24.77 -20.33
CA GLU A 263 -10.36 -24.57 -20.57
C GLU A 263 -10.97 -23.80 -19.40
N THR A 264 -11.99 -22.96 -19.68
CA THR A 264 -12.71 -22.25 -18.63
C THR A 264 -13.67 -23.21 -17.94
N ALA A 265 -13.39 -23.54 -16.70
CA ALA A 265 -14.26 -24.35 -15.85
C ALA A 265 -15.41 -23.54 -15.23
N TYR A 266 -15.13 -22.28 -14.88
CA TYR A 266 -16.11 -21.40 -14.27
C TYR A 266 -15.87 -19.94 -14.65
N ARG A 267 -16.95 -19.16 -14.75
CA ARG A 267 -16.90 -17.72 -14.95
C ARG A 267 -18.09 -17.07 -14.23
N GLU A 268 -17.80 -16.01 -13.47
CA GLU A 268 -18.81 -15.13 -12.88
C GLU A 268 -18.47 -13.68 -13.22
N ARG A 269 -19.48 -12.88 -13.56
CA ARG A 269 -19.32 -11.49 -14.01
C ARG A 269 -20.25 -10.57 -13.22
N ASN A 270 -20.10 -9.28 -13.40
CA ASN A 270 -20.89 -8.23 -12.76
C ASN A 270 -20.77 -8.34 -11.21
N LEU A 271 -19.54 -8.46 -10.76
CA LEU A 271 -19.20 -8.49 -9.35
C LEU A 271 -18.72 -7.10 -8.92
N ASP A 272 -19.15 -6.67 -7.75
CA ASP A 272 -18.47 -5.60 -7.01
C ASP A 272 -17.46 -6.22 -6.04
N GLY A 273 -16.45 -6.86 -6.64
CA GLY A 273 -15.45 -7.64 -5.92
C GLY A 273 -14.42 -6.77 -5.24
N ILE A 274 -14.05 -7.10 -4.01
CA ILE A 274 -13.01 -6.42 -3.24
C ILE A 274 -11.97 -7.42 -2.72
N LEU A 275 -10.72 -6.98 -2.69
CA LEU A 275 -9.63 -7.74 -2.09
C LEU A 275 -9.74 -7.72 -0.54
N PRO A 276 -9.18 -8.73 0.16
CA PRO A 276 -8.43 -9.86 -0.37
C PRO A 276 -9.33 -11.00 -0.84
N VAL A 277 -8.79 -11.80 -1.77
CA VAL A 277 -9.25 -13.15 -2.09
C VAL A 277 -8.32 -14.13 -1.39
N THR A 278 -8.87 -15.20 -0.83
CA THR A 278 -8.09 -16.24 -0.17
C THR A 278 -8.22 -17.56 -0.90
N VAL A 279 -7.13 -18.31 -0.94
CA VAL A 279 -7.07 -19.65 -1.50
C VAL A 279 -6.52 -20.60 -0.44
N SER A 280 -7.18 -21.74 -0.26
CA SER A 280 -6.81 -22.75 0.72
C SER A 280 -7.18 -24.14 0.21
N LYS A 281 -6.95 -25.16 1.04
CA LYS A 281 -7.46 -26.50 0.81
C LYS A 281 -8.32 -26.91 1.98
N GLU A 282 -9.43 -27.59 1.72
CA GLU A 282 -10.34 -28.08 2.73
C GLU A 282 -10.76 -29.52 2.42
N ASN A 283 -11.05 -30.28 3.48
CA ASN A 283 -11.51 -31.65 3.37
C ASN A 283 -13.06 -31.68 3.29
N PHE A 284 -13.58 -32.28 2.22
CA PHE A 284 -15.01 -32.44 1.97
C PHE A 284 -15.45 -33.92 2.11
N ASN A 285 -15.13 -34.54 3.20
CA ASN A 285 -15.50 -35.93 3.51
C ASN A 285 -15.26 -36.91 2.33
N LYS A 286 -16.33 -37.29 1.62
CA LYS A 286 -16.27 -38.25 0.50
C LYS A 286 -15.51 -37.73 -0.73
N GLU A 287 -15.40 -36.42 -0.90
CA GLU A 287 -14.71 -35.79 -2.03
C GLU A 287 -13.20 -35.59 -1.76
N GLY A 288 -12.76 -35.80 -0.50
CA GLY A 288 -11.37 -35.61 -0.09
C GLY A 288 -10.97 -34.13 0.05
N GLU A 289 -9.66 -33.87 0.02
CA GLU A 289 -9.10 -32.52 0.10
C GLU A 289 -9.20 -31.82 -1.25
N LEU A 290 -9.94 -30.72 -1.30
CA LEU A 290 -10.16 -29.92 -2.49
C LEU A 290 -9.64 -28.49 -2.33
N PRO A 291 -9.15 -27.85 -3.41
CA PRO A 291 -8.90 -26.42 -3.43
C PRO A 291 -10.18 -25.63 -3.20
N VAL A 292 -10.07 -24.62 -2.34
CA VAL A 292 -11.14 -23.69 -1.99
C VAL A 292 -10.65 -22.28 -2.23
N PHE A 293 -11.53 -21.44 -2.71
CA PHE A 293 -11.29 -19.99 -2.74
C PHE A 293 -12.50 -19.23 -2.20
N VAL A 294 -12.20 -18.12 -1.52
CA VAL A 294 -13.21 -17.23 -0.98
C VAL A 294 -13.02 -15.86 -1.61
N ILE A 295 -14.07 -15.37 -2.23
CA ILE A 295 -14.15 -14.03 -2.77
C ILE A 295 -15.02 -13.15 -1.88
N ARG A 296 -14.73 -11.86 -1.86
CA ARG A 296 -15.52 -10.85 -1.16
C ARG A 296 -16.21 -9.96 -2.18
N VAL A 297 -17.50 -9.76 -2.00
CA VAL A 297 -18.33 -9.00 -2.96
C VAL A 297 -19.21 -8.04 -2.17
N LYS A 298 -19.30 -6.79 -2.62
CA LYS A 298 -20.29 -5.85 -2.12
C LYS A 298 -21.65 -6.15 -2.74
N ASP A 299 -22.69 -6.04 -1.95
CA ASP A 299 -24.08 -6.01 -2.44
C ASP A 299 -24.51 -4.58 -2.80
N ASP A 300 -25.74 -4.44 -3.27
CA ASP A 300 -26.33 -3.15 -3.68
C ASP A 300 -26.42 -2.15 -2.51
N ASP A 301 -26.47 -2.63 -1.27
CA ASP A 301 -26.49 -1.84 -0.04
C ASP A 301 -25.08 -1.47 0.45
N GLY A 302 -24.04 -1.99 -0.21
CA GLY A 302 -22.62 -1.78 0.14
C GLY A 302 -22.08 -2.72 1.21
N ASN A 303 -22.87 -3.71 1.68
CA ASN A 303 -22.41 -4.72 2.62
C ASN A 303 -21.49 -5.71 1.93
N VAL A 304 -20.45 -6.13 2.65
CA VAL A 304 -19.49 -7.11 2.14
C VAL A 304 -19.94 -8.51 2.51
N THR A 305 -20.13 -9.35 1.51
CA THR A 305 -20.45 -10.77 1.67
C THR A 305 -19.31 -11.64 1.16
N GLU A 306 -19.07 -12.76 1.81
CA GLU A 306 -18.11 -13.77 1.38
C GLU A 306 -18.80 -14.86 0.59
N ARG A 307 -18.20 -15.24 -0.54
CA ARG A 307 -18.67 -16.35 -1.36
C ARG A 307 -17.56 -17.38 -1.47
N LYS A 308 -17.84 -18.58 -0.98
CA LYS A 308 -16.90 -19.70 -0.98
C LYS A 308 -17.17 -20.65 -2.13
N TYR A 309 -16.10 -21.08 -2.78
CA TYR A 309 -16.14 -22.02 -3.90
C TYR A 309 -15.12 -23.13 -3.69
N LYS A 310 -15.45 -24.34 -4.16
CA LYS A 310 -14.51 -25.48 -4.23
C LYS A 310 -14.30 -25.91 -5.67
N LEU A 311 -13.09 -26.37 -5.98
CA LEU A 311 -12.73 -26.95 -7.28
C LEU A 311 -12.60 -28.46 -7.15
N ALA A 312 -13.58 -29.20 -7.70
CA ALA A 312 -13.46 -30.62 -7.97
C ALA A 312 -13.26 -30.80 -9.47
N THR A 313 -12.01 -30.75 -9.90
CA THR A 313 -11.62 -30.66 -11.34
C THR A 313 -12.42 -31.57 -12.24
N PRO A 314 -13.05 -31.08 -13.31
CA PRO A 314 -13.02 -29.68 -13.79
C PRO A 314 -14.19 -28.82 -13.26
N LEU A 315 -14.90 -29.20 -12.23
CA LEU A 315 -16.11 -28.55 -11.78
C LEU A 315 -15.86 -27.61 -10.60
N VAL A 316 -16.29 -26.36 -10.73
CA VAL A 316 -16.35 -25.40 -9.63
C VAL A 316 -17.76 -25.35 -9.05
N LYS A 317 -17.88 -25.46 -7.74
CA LYS A 317 -19.16 -25.42 -7.03
C LYS A 317 -19.11 -24.39 -5.91
N ARG A 318 -20.16 -23.58 -5.79
CA ARG A 318 -20.33 -22.72 -4.61
C ARG A 318 -20.61 -23.57 -3.36
N VAL A 319 -19.94 -23.27 -2.29
CA VAL A 319 -20.17 -23.85 -0.97
C VAL A 319 -21.07 -22.87 -0.23
N LEU A 320 -22.34 -23.26 -0.02
CA LEU A 320 -23.31 -22.39 0.64
C LEU A 320 -23.07 -22.41 2.16
N ALA A 321 -23.22 -21.25 2.79
CA ALA A 321 -23.23 -21.15 4.23
C ALA A 321 -24.54 -21.78 4.79
N PRO A 322 -24.57 -22.22 6.05
CA PRO A 322 -25.79 -22.70 6.68
C PRO A 322 -26.91 -21.64 6.60
N GLY A 323 -28.03 -21.98 5.95
CA GLY A 323 -29.18 -21.07 5.74
C GLY A 323 -29.08 -20.20 4.48
N GLU A 324 -28.02 -20.29 3.70
CA GLU A 324 -27.91 -19.59 2.41
C GLU A 324 -28.67 -20.35 1.31
N GLU A 325 -29.54 -19.64 0.59
CA GLU A 325 -30.23 -20.22 -0.56
C GLU A 325 -29.33 -20.21 -1.81
N PRO A 326 -29.40 -21.27 -2.65
CA PRO A 326 -28.67 -21.30 -3.90
C PRO A 326 -29.14 -20.17 -4.83
N PRO A 327 -28.23 -19.51 -5.56
CA PRO A 327 -28.61 -18.46 -6.50
C PRO A 327 -29.61 -19.00 -7.54
N PRO A 328 -30.59 -18.19 -7.95
CA PRO A 328 -31.58 -18.61 -8.91
C PRO A 328 -30.92 -19.10 -10.20
N ARG A 329 -31.31 -20.29 -10.65
CA ARG A 329 -30.79 -20.85 -11.91
C ARG A 329 -31.13 -19.89 -13.05
N SER A 330 -30.13 -19.32 -13.71
CA SER A 330 -30.34 -18.52 -14.90
C SER A 330 -31.11 -19.38 -15.92
N LYS A 331 -32.29 -18.94 -16.31
CA LYS A 331 -33.04 -19.59 -17.39
C LYS A 331 -32.17 -19.52 -18.64
N ARG A 332 -31.58 -20.65 -19.05
CA ARG A 332 -30.98 -20.78 -20.39
C ARG A 332 -32.03 -20.32 -21.42
N SER A 333 -31.84 -19.14 -21.97
CA SER A 333 -32.61 -18.73 -23.14
C SER A 333 -32.32 -19.77 -24.24
N ARG A 334 -33.25 -20.65 -24.50
CA ARG A 334 -33.26 -21.45 -25.72
C ARG A 334 -33.37 -20.45 -26.87
N ARG A 335 -32.26 -20.05 -27.46
CA ARG A 335 -32.28 -19.49 -28.79
C ARG A 335 -32.74 -20.63 -29.73
N ARG A 336 -33.94 -20.49 -30.23
CA ARG A 336 -34.43 -21.19 -31.42
C ARG A 336 -33.72 -20.62 -32.66
#